data_332f433b23ebb3ccdba135c7db977584
#
_entry.id   332f433b23ebb3ccdba135c7db977584
#
_cell.length_a   1.000
_cell.length_b   1.000
_cell.length_c   1.000
_cell.angle_alpha   90.00
_cell.angle_beta   90.00
_cell.angle_gamma   90.00
#
_symmetry.space_group_name_H-M   'P 1'
#
loop_
_entity.id
_entity.type
_entity.pdbx_description
1 polymer ?
#
loop_
_entity_poly.entity_id
_entity_poly.type
_entity_poly.pdbx_seq_one_letter_code
_entity_poly.pdbx_strand_id
1 'polypeptide(L)'
;MITKTLTGELGLREYLSQVDNYCSNGVDSGYVGDYKPEAECIEASKAIYAIALNESLNKYGQDIGLEQVLMENLANILIFSYAADSTLSRVLQNNSKADELPGLCVQAYVAEEGIKVVEYARKIFNSIFDSSNMPKDIKDKFDKLDKRLTLDTDIIGIKKVIGEKTVEAGGYPVKNY
;
A
#
# COMPACT_ATOMS: atom_id res chain seq x y z
N MET A 1 7.28 3.41 9.34
CA MET A 1 6.59 2.58 10.33
C MET A 1 6.88 1.09 10.15
N ILE A 2 6.71 0.50 8.97
CA ILE A 2 7.08 -0.92 8.70
C ILE A 2 8.52 -1.22 9.08
N THR A 3 9.46 -0.31 8.75
CA THR A 3 10.88 -0.47 9.11
C THR A 3 11.07 -0.63 10.62
N LYS A 4 10.34 0.15 11.45
CA LYS A 4 10.40 0.04 12.91
C LYS A 4 9.84 -1.30 13.42
N THR A 5 8.80 -1.81 12.79
CA THR A 5 8.22 -3.12 13.12
C THR A 5 9.20 -4.24 12.76
N LEU A 6 9.84 -4.16 11.58
CA LEU A 6 10.84 -5.14 11.12
C LEU A 6 12.14 -5.10 11.94
N THR A 7 12.51 -3.93 12.47
CA THR A 7 13.68 -3.77 13.36
C THR A 7 13.39 -4.10 14.81
N GLY A 8 12.13 -4.41 15.16
CA GLY A 8 11.70 -4.68 16.52
C GLY A 8 11.52 -3.44 17.40
N GLU A 9 11.62 -2.23 16.83
CA GLU A 9 11.39 -0.98 17.56
C GLU A 9 9.92 -0.76 17.90
N LEU A 10 9.02 -1.32 17.07
CA LEU A 10 7.59 -1.34 17.31
C LEU A 10 7.11 -2.79 17.17
N GLY A 11 6.57 -3.35 18.25
CA GLY A 11 6.02 -4.70 18.20
C GLY A 11 4.83 -4.81 17.24
N LEU A 12 4.70 -5.95 16.56
CA LEU A 12 3.57 -6.19 15.65
C LEU A 12 2.22 -5.95 16.34
N ARG A 13 2.09 -6.31 17.62
CA ARG A 13 0.86 -6.08 18.41
C ARG A 13 0.53 -4.59 18.60
N GLU A 14 1.53 -3.76 18.84
CA GLU A 14 1.35 -2.32 18.98
C GLU A 14 0.91 -1.69 17.66
N TYR A 15 1.49 -2.14 16.56
CA TYR A 15 1.07 -1.70 15.23
C TYR A 15 -0.36 -2.17 14.88
N LEU A 16 -0.73 -3.40 15.20
CA LEU A 16 -2.09 -3.89 15.01
C LEU A 16 -3.12 -3.08 15.82
N SER A 17 -2.77 -2.60 17.01
CA SER A 17 -3.62 -1.67 17.77
C SER A 17 -3.84 -0.33 17.03
N GLN A 18 -2.81 0.17 16.32
CA GLN A 18 -2.97 1.35 15.44
C GLN A 18 -3.85 1.04 14.23
N VAL A 19 -3.74 -0.16 13.66
CA VAL A 19 -4.61 -0.63 12.56
C VAL A 19 -6.07 -0.68 13.01
N ASP A 20 -6.36 -1.11 14.24
CA ASP A 20 -7.70 -1.09 14.82
C ASP A 20 -8.25 0.35 14.91
N ASN A 21 -7.41 1.30 15.28
CA ASN A 21 -7.76 2.72 15.26
C ASN A 21 -8.03 3.23 13.84
N TYR A 22 -7.19 2.88 12.86
CA TYR A 22 -7.42 3.23 11.44
C TYR A 22 -8.76 2.69 10.94
N CYS A 23 -9.09 1.45 11.28
CA CYS A 23 -10.36 0.85 10.89
C CYS A 23 -11.58 1.47 11.60
N SER A 24 -11.40 2.05 12.78
CA SER A 24 -12.47 2.68 13.56
C SER A 24 -12.71 4.15 13.18
N ASN A 25 -11.62 4.90 13.00
CA ASN A 25 -11.64 6.36 12.84
C ASN A 25 -11.25 6.83 11.43
N GLY A 26 -10.88 5.91 10.55
CA GLY A 26 -10.32 6.18 9.22
C GLY A 26 -8.80 6.14 9.22
N VAL A 27 -8.25 5.82 8.06
CA VAL A 27 -6.79 5.81 7.85
C VAL A 27 -6.30 7.25 7.94
N ASP A 28 -5.44 7.52 8.91
CA ASP A 28 -4.77 8.82 9.05
C ASP A 28 -3.31 8.64 8.63
N SER A 29 -2.95 9.24 7.50
CA SER A 29 -1.57 9.27 7.01
C SER A 29 -0.72 10.34 7.71
N GLY A 30 -1.34 11.22 8.50
CA GLY A 30 -0.68 12.40 9.06
C GLY A 30 -0.34 13.47 7.99
N TYR A 31 -0.75 13.25 6.74
CA TYR A 31 -0.50 14.16 5.63
C TYR A 31 -1.74 14.98 5.27
N VAL A 32 -1.55 16.27 5.09
CA VAL A 32 -2.59 17.22 4.64
C VAL A 32 -2.10 17.92 3.38
N GLY A 33 -2.72 17.62 2.23
CA GLY A 33 -2.34 18.22 0.95
C GLY A 33 -2.84 17.42 -0.24
N ASP A 34 -2.33 17.75 -1.43
CA ASP A 34 -2.80 17.21 -2.70
C ASP A 34 -2.61 15.70 -2.86
N TYR A 35 -1.64 15.12 -2.13
CA TYR A 35 -1.34 13.67 -2.15
C TYR A 35 -1.96 12.89 -0.98
N LYS A 36 -2.97 13.47 -0.33
CA LYS A 36 -3.62 12.79 0.80
C LYS A 36 -4.20 11.41 0.43
N PRO A 37 -4.89 11.25 -0.72
CA PRO A 37 -5.40 9.93 -1.12
C PRO A 37 -4.29 8.87 -1.28
N GLU A 38 -3.18 9.25 -1.90
CA GLU A 38 -2.02 8.37 -2.10
C GLU A 38 -1.37 8.01 -0.76
N ALA A 39 -1.21 8.97 0.13
CA ALA A 39 -0.67 8.73 1.47
C ALA A 39 -1.57 7.81 2.30
N GLU A 40 -2.90 7.99 2.25
CA GLU A 40 -3.86 7.08 2.90
C GLU A 40 -3.84 5.68 2.28
N CYS A 41 -3.68 5.54 0.96
CA CYS A 41 -3.52 4.27 0.27
C CYS A 41 -2.25 3.53 0.75
N ILE A 42 -1.13 4.24 0.87
CA ILE A 42 0.13 3.69 1.37
C ILE A 42 -0.02 3.19 2.81
N GLU A 43 -0.63 3.98 3.69
CA GLU A 43 -0.87 3.54 5.08
C GLU A 43 -1.84 2.35 5.15
N ALA A 44 -2.87 2.32 4.31
CA ALA A 44 -3.78 1.17 4.22
C ALA A 44 -3.04 -0.11 3.75
N SER A 45 -2.09 0.01 2.83
CA SER A 45 -1.27 -1.13 2.38
C SER A 45 -0.40 -1.70 3.50
N LYS A 46 0.20 -0.83 4.32
CA LYS A 46 0.97 -1.22 5.51
C LYS A 46 0.09 -1.93 6.54
N ALA A 47 -1.14 -1.41 6.73
CA ALA A 47 -2.10 -2.01 7.65
C ALA A 47 -2.55 -3.41 7.19
N ILE A 48 -2.87 -3.58 5.91
CA ILE A 48 -3.21 -4.89 5.33
C ILE A 48 -2.05 -5.88 5.45
N TYR A 49 -0.81 -5.44 5.17
CA TYR A 49 0.37 -6.26 5.37
C TYR A 49 0.47 -6.78 6.80
N ALA A 50 0.28 -5.91 7.80
CA ALA A 50 0.38 -6.29 9.21
C ALA A 50 -0.70 -7.30 9.62
N ILE A 51 -1.96 -7.13 9.17
CA ILE A 51 -3.03 -8.10 9.41
C ILE A 51 -2.68 -9.44 8.74
N ALA A 52 -2.32 -9.41 7.46
CA ALA A 52 -2.01 -10.60 6.70
C ALA A 52 -0.82 -11.38 7.30
N LEU A 53 0.24 -10.68 7.73
CA LEU A 53 1.38 -11.28 8.41
C LEU A 53 0.98 -11.91 9.74
N ASN A 54 0.20 -11.20 10.57
CA ASN A 54 -0.25 -11.71 11.86
C ASN A 54 -1.07 -12.99 11.71
N GLU A 55 -2.03 -13.00 10.80
CA GLU A 55 -2.87 -14.17 10.57
C GLU A 55 -2.08 -15.33 9.96
N SER A 56 -1.09 -15.03 9.12
CA SER A 56 -0.17 -16.05 8.58
C SER A 56 0.67 -16.68 9.69
N LEU A 57 1.21 -15.86 10.61
CA LEU A 57 1.97 -16.34 11.77
C LEU A 57 1.10 -17.14 12.75
N ASN A 58 -0.15 -16.73 12.95
CA ASN A 58 -1.10 -17.47 13.78
C ASN A 58 -1.38 -18.88 13.23
N LYS A 59 -1.46 -19.01 11.88
CA LYS A 59 -1.72 -20.31 11.23
C LYS A 59 -0.50 -21.20 11.13
N TYR A 60 0.62 -20.66 10.69
CA TYR A 60 1.80 -21.44 10.28
C TYR A 60 2.94 -21.39 11.30
N GLY A 61 2.93 -20.42 12.22
CA GLY A 61 3.98 -20.26 13.23
C GLY A 61 5.37 -20.14 12.59
N GLN A 62 6.29 -21.00 13.04
CA GLN A 62 7.67 -21.03 12.53
C GLN A 62 7.78 -21.62 11.12
N ASP A 63 6.79 -22.39 10.69
CA ASP A 63 6.77 -23.04 9.37
C ASP A 63 6.30 -22.11 8.24
N ILE A 64 5.99 -20.84 8.54
CA ILE A 64 5.57 -19.84 7.53
C ILE A 64 6.57 -19.71 6.38
N GLY A 65 7.86 -19.92 6.63
CA GLY A 65 8.91 -19.89 5.61
C GLY A 65 8.81 -20.99 4.56
N LEU A 66 8.04 -22.06 4.82
CA LEU A 66 7.78 -23.14 3.86
C LEU A 66 6.64 -22.79 2.90
N GLU A 67 5.81 -21.82 3.26
CA GLU A 67 4.67 -21.34 2.49
C GLU A 67 5.11 -20.31 1.44
N GLN A 68 5.88 -20.73 0.44
CA GLN A 68 6.57 -19.83 -0.51
C GLN A 68 5.62 -18.90 -1.27
N VAL A 69 4.47 -19.40 -1.75
CA VAL A 69 3.49 -18.60 -2.49
C VAL A 69 2.82 -17.55 -1.58
N LEU A 70 2.59 -17.88 -0.31
CA LEU A 70 2.07 -16.94 0.68
C LEU A 70 3.12 -15.85 0.96
N MET A 71 4.39 -16.25 1.16
CA MET A 71 5.50 -15.32 1.39
C MET A 71 5.73 -14.39 0.19
N GLU A 72 5.58 -14.88 -1.04
CA GLU A 72 5.63 -14.06 -2.25
C GLU A 72 4.56 -12.97 -2.23
N ASN A 73 3.31 -13.31 -1.91
CA ASN A 73 2.23 -12.32 -1.85
C ASN A 73 2.46 -11.28 -0.72
N LEU A 74 2.95 -11.72 0.45
CA LEU A 74 3.35 -10.80 1.53
C LEU A 74 4.48 -9.86 1.07
N ALA A 75 5.50 -10.39 0.40
CA ALA A 75 6.61 -9.61 -0.12
C ALA A 75 6.14 -8.57 -1.15
N ASN A 76 5.21 -8.93 -2.04
CA ASN A 76 4.66 -8.01 -3.04
C ASN A 76 3.91 -6.84 -2.40
N ILE A 77 3.13 -7.07 -1.34
CA ILE A 77 2.48 -5.99 -0.57
C ILE A 77 3.55 -5.07 0.05
N LEU A 78 4.59 -5.63 0.64
CA LEU A 78 5.66 -4.87 1.27
C LEU A 78 6.47 -4.05 0.27
N ILE A 79 6.78 -4.63 -0.91
CA ILE A 79 7.47 -3.95 -2.01
C ILE A 79 6.66 -2.74 -2.47
N PHE A 80 5.35 -2.89 -2.69
CA PHE A 80 4.49 -1.78 -3.02
C PHE A 80 4.54 -0.69 -1.94
N SER A 81 4.31 -1.07 -0.69
CA SER A 81 4.28 -0.12 0.43
C SER A 81 5.56 0.69 0.53
N TYR A 82 6.72 0.03 0.38
CA TYR A 82 8.03 0.68 0.43
C TYR A 82 8.28 1.59 -0.78
N ALA A 83 8.01 1.11 -1.99
CA ALA A 83 8.25 1.86 -3.22
C ALA A 83 7.33 3.09 -3.31
N ALA A 84 6.05 2.94 -2.97
CA ALA A 84 5.09 4.03 -2.96
C ALA A 84 5.45 5.10 -1.92
N ASP A 85 5.79 4.69 -0.69
CA ASP A 85 6.21 5.60 0.39
C ASP A 85 7.50 6.37 0.02
N SER A 86 8.49 5.66 -0.52
CA SER A 86 9.75 6.27 -0.97
C SER A 86 9.54 7.28 -2.11
N THR A 87 8.66 6.94 -3.07
CA THR A 87 8.38 7.80 -4.21
C THR A 87 7.60 9.05 -3.79
N LEU A 88 6.58 8.88 -2.94
CA LEU A 88 5.82 9.99 -2.37
C LEU A 88 6.71 10.92 -1.54
N SER A 89 7.54 10.35 -0.67
CA SER A 89 8.49 11.12 0.15
C SER A 89 9.41 11.97 -0.71
N ARG A 90 9.90 11.44 -1.85
CA ARG A 90 10.77 12.17 -2.78
C ARG A 90 10.05 13.33 -3.45
N VAL A 91 8.82 13.12 -3.89
CA VAL A 91 7.99 14.18 -4.51
C VAL A 91 7.72 15.31 -3.52
N LEU A 92 7.42 14.95 -2.26
CA LEU A 92 7.21 15.92 -1.18
C LEU A 92 8.48 16.72 -0.84
N GLN A 93 9.64 16.06 -0.74
CA GLN A 93 10.92 16.71 -0.47
C GLN A 93 11.30 17.72 -1.57
N ASN A 94 10.94 17.43 -2.83
CA ASN A 94 11.19 18.29 -3.96
C ASN A 94 10.12 19.37 -4.16
N ASN A 95 9.09 19.43 -3.30
CA ASN A 95 7.93 20.30 -3.41
C ASN A 95 7.25 20.23 -4.79
N SER A 96 7.27 19.06 -5.44
CA SER A 96 6.61 18.84 -6.72
C SER A 96 5.10 18.85 -6.54
N LYS A 97 4.40 19.58 -7.41
CA LYS A 97 2.95 19.65 -7.38
C LYS A 97 2.31 18.40 -7.99
N ALA A 98 1.05 18.16 -7.64
CA ALA A 98 0.31 16.99 -8.11
C ALA A 98 0.09 16.96 -9.63
N ASP A 99 0.03 18.11 -10.29
CA ASP A 99 -0.11 18.28 -11.75
C ASP A 99 1.23 18.31 -12.51
N GLU A 100 2.35 18.30 -11.79
CA GLU A 100 3.67 18.15 -12.37
C GLU A 100 3.98 16.68 -12.67
N LEU A 101 4.92 16.42 -13.59
CA LEU A 101 5.22 15.08 -14.04
C LEU A 101 5.60 14.10 -12.91
N PRO A 102 6.46 14.45 -11.92
CA PRO A 102 6.73 13.54 -10.81
C PRO A 102 5.48 13.22 -9.97
N GLY A 103 4.61 14.21 -9.76
CA GLY A 103 3.35 14.03 -9.04
C GLY A 103 2.39 13.09 -9.77
N LEU A 104 2.22 13.29 -11.07
CA LEU A 104 1.41 12.42 -11.94
C LEU A 104 1.92 10.97 -11.92
N CYS A 105 3.25 10.77 -11.92
CA CYS A 105 3.84 9.44 -11.84
C CYS A 105 3.51 8.74 -10.51
N VAL A 106 3.56 9.46 -9.37
CA VAL A 106 3.17 8.91 -8.06
C VAL A 106 1.70 8.52 -8.04
N GLN A 107 0.82 9.42 -8.50
CA GLN A 107 -0.62 9.15 -8.55
C GLN A 107 -0.94 7.92 -9.40
N ALA A 108 -0.39 7.82 -10.60
CA ALA A 108 -0.58 6.66 -11.49
C ALA A 108 -0.07 5.37 -10.85
N TYR A 109 1.13 5.41 -10.25
CA TYR A 109 1.74 4.25 -9.62
C TYR A 109 0.92 3.75 -8.42
N VAL A 110 0.56 4.66 -7.51
CA VAL A 110 -0.18 4.29 -6.29
C VAL A 110 -1.57 3.78 -6.63
N ALA A 111 -2.27 4.41 -7.58
CA ALA A 111 -3.61 3.99 -7.98
C ALA A 111 -3.61 2.62 -8.70
N GLU A 112 -2.62 2.36 -9.56
CA GLU A 112 -2.54 1.11 -10.31
C GLU A 112 -2.07 -0.07 -9.46
N GLU A 113 -1.05 0.13 -8.65
CA GLU A 113 -0.48 -0.94 -7.84
C GLU A 113 -1.25 -1.18 -6.54
N GLY A 114 -1.97 -0.16 -6.02
CA GLY A 114 -2.84 -0.30 -4.84
C GLY A 114 -3.92 -1.36 -5.02
N ILE A 115 -4.49 -1.46 -6.22
CA ILE A 115 -5.48 -2.51 -6.56
C ILE A 115 -4.85 -3.91 -6.46
N LYS A 116 -3.58 -4.07 -6.84
CA LYS A 116 -2.88 -5.36 -6.75
C LYS A 116 -2.63 -5.79 -5.32
N VAL A 117 -2.44 -4.83 -4.40
CA VAL A 117 -2.34 -5.12 -2.96
C VAL A 117 -3.60 -5.85 -2.46
N VAL A 118 -4.77 -5.40 -2.90
CA VAL A 118 -6.05 -6.06 -2.57
C VAL A 118 -6.08 -7.51 -3.07
N GLU A 119 -5.62 -7.74 -4.30
CA GLU A 119 -5.56 -9.09 -4.86
C GLU A 119 -4.59 -10.00 -4.10
N TYR A 120 -3.40 -9.51 -3.75
CA TYR A 120 -2.43 -10.25 -2.95
C TYR A 120 -2.98 -10.60 -1.57
N ALA A 121 -3.59 -9.63 -0.89
CA ALA A 121 -4.20 -9.84 0.41
C ALA A 121 -5.33 -10.86 0.36
N ARG A 122 -6.20 -10.83 -0.65
CA ARG A 122 -7.27 -11.82 -0.86
C ARG A 122 -6.70 -13.23 -1.05
N LYS A 123 -5.62 -13.40 -1.82
CA LYS A 123 -4.95 -14.69 -2.00
C LYS A 123 -4.44 -15.22 -0.65
N ILE A 124 -3.81 -14.36 0.15
CA ILE A 124 -3.31 -14.71 1.48
C ILE A 124 -4.47 -15.14 2.38
N PHE A 125 -5.52 -14.31 2.51
CA PHE A 125 -6.65 -14.62 3.38
C PHE A 125 -7.41 -15.87 2.95
N ASN A 126 -7.58 -16.10 1.64
CA ASN A 126 -8.18 -17.33 1.13
C ASN A 126 -7.33 -18.58 1.42
N SER A 127 -6.00 -18.45 1.48
CA SER A 127 -5.10 -19.52 1.89
C SER A 127 -5.14 -19.78 3.40
N ILE A 128 -5.31 -18.73 4.21
CA ILE A 128 -5.34 -18.83 5.68
C ILE A 128 -6.70 -19.33 6.16
N PHE A 129 -7.77 -18.73 5.65
CA PHE A 129 -9.15 -19.02 5.97
C PHE A 129 -9.80 -19.68 4.76
N ASP A 130 -10.46 -20.83 4.93
CA ASP A 130 -11.35 -21.30 3.87
C ASP A 130 -12.34 -20.19 3.53
N SER A 131 -12.65 -20.01 2.24
CA SER A 131 -13.40 -18.87 1.69
C SER A 131 -14.72 -18.52 2.43
N SER A 132 -15.24 -19.44 3.24
CA SER A 132 -16.44 -19.27 4.06
C SER A 132 -16.17 -19.00 5.54
N ASN A 133 -14.93 -19.09 6.01
CA ASN A 133 -14.56 -19.11 7.45
C ASN A 133 -13.68 -17.95 7.89
N MET A 134 -13.53 -16.91 7.06
CA MET A 134 -12.82 -15.69 7.48
C MET A 134 -13.54 -15.06 8.68
N PRO A 135 -12.85 -14.81 9.82
CA PRO A 135 -13.44 -14.13 10.97
C PRO A 135 -14.03 -12.77 10.56
N LYS A 136 -15.21 -12.47 11.10
CA LYS A 136 -15.95 -11.26 10.72
C LYS A 136 -15.15 -9.97 10.95
N ASP A 137 -14.42 -9.90 12.05
CA ASP A 137 -13.58 -8.74 12.38
C ASP A 137 -12.46 -8.52 11.37
N ILE A 138 -11.80 -9.59 10.91
CA ILE A 138 -10.78 -9.53 9.86
C ILE A 138 -11.40 -9.08 8.53
N LYS A 139 -12.56 -9.64 8.19
CA LYS A 139 -13.29 -9.25 6.98
C LYS A 139 -13.69 -7.77 7.02
N ASP A 140 -14.27 -7.31 8.13
CA ASP A 140 -14.69 -5.91 8.29
C ASP A 140 -13.50 -4.94 8.19
N LYS A 141 -12.33 -5.31 8.74
CA LYS A 141 -11.09 -4.54 8.61
C LYS A 141 -10.60 -4.52 7.15
N PHE A 142 -10.57 -5.68 6.51
CA PHE A 142 -10.15 -5.79 5.12
C PHE A 142 -11.04 -4.96 4.19
N ASP A 143 -12.36 -5.03 4.32
CA ASP A 143 -13.33 -4.29 3.50
C ASP A 143 -13.19 -2.76 3.68
N LYS A 144 -12.77 -2.30 4.85
CA LYS A 144 -12.50 -0.88 5.10
C LYS A 144 -11.20 -0.40 4.46
N LEU A 145 -10.15 -1.22 4.53
CA LEU A 145 -8.85 -0.91 3.96
C LEU A 145 -8.85 -1.04 2.43
N ASP A 146 -9.59 -2.01 1.86
CA ASP A 146 -9.80 -2.18 0.42
C ASP A 146 -10.30 -0.89 -0.23
N LYS A 147 -11.27 -0.21 0.40
CA LYS A 147 -11.80 1.08 -0.08
C LYS A 147 -10.73 2.19 -0.14
N ARG A 148 -9.66 2.09 0.64
CA ARG A 148 -8.57 3.06 0.63
C ARG A 148 -7.47 2.70 -0.37
N LEU A 149 -7.37 1.42 -0.72
CA LEU A 149 -6.43 0.92 -1.72
C LEU A 149 -6.95 1.09 -3.15
N THR A 150 -8.26 1.19 -3.32
CA THR A 150 -8.90 1.39 -4.62
C THR A 150 -9.21 2.89 -4.79
N LEU A 151 -8.25 3.62 -5.37
CA LEU A 151 -8.41 5.05 -5.62
C LEU A 151 -9.27 5.29 -6.87
N ASP A 152 -10.20 6.25 -6.77
CA ASP A 152 -10.98 6.73 -7.91
C ASP A 152 -10.15 7.76 -8.70
N THR A 153 -9.18 7.25 -9.46
CA THR A 153 -8.21 8.04 -10.21
C THR A 153 -8.29 7.69 -11.69
N ASP A 154 -8.37 8.68 -12.57
CA ASP A 154 -8.28 8.48 -14.02
C ASP A 154 -6.85 8.15 -14.45
N ILE A 155 -6.45 6.88 -14.23
CA ILE A 155 -5.12 6.38 -14.57
C ILE A 155 -4.83 6.52 -16.07
N ILE A 156 -5.84 6.34 -16.92
CA ILE A 156 -5.67 6.43 -18.38
C ILE A 156 -5.35 7.86 -18.78
N GLY A 157 -6.11 8.84 -18.29
CA GLY A 157 -5.87 10.26 -18.52
C GLY A 157 -4.51 10.71 -18.03
N ILE A 158 -4.14 10.31 -16.80
CA ILE A 158 -2.82 10.62 -16.23
C ILE A 158 -1.69 10.04 -17.08
N LYS A 159 -1.76 8.77 -17.47
CA LYS A 159 -0.73 8.12 -18.31
C LYS A 159 -0.60 8.79 -19.68
N LYS A 160 -1.71 9.26 -20.26
CA LYS A 160 -1.69 10.01 -21.50
C LYS A 160 -0.90 11.32 -21.35
N VAL A 161 -1.18 12.10 -20.31
CA VAL A 161 -0.45 13.34 -20.01
C VAL A 161 1.04 13.09 -19.76
N ILE A 162 1.38 12.03 -19.01
CA ILE A 162 2.78 11.61 -18.81
C ILE A 162 3.45 11.31 -20.15
N GLY A 163 2.77 10.58 -21.04
CA GLY A 163 3.29 10.25 -22.37
C GLY A 163 3.53 11.51 -23.22
N GLU A 164 2.57 12.43 -23.26
CA GLU A 164 2.68 13.71 -23.99
C GLU A 164 3.88 14.54 -23.49
N LYS A 165 4.00 14.73 -22.18
CA LYS A 165 5.14 15.45 -21.56
C LYS A 165 6.49 14.78 -21.83
N THR A 166 6.53 13.44 -21.90
CA THR A 166 7.74 12.68 -22.22
C THR A 166 8.17 12.87 -23.67
N VAL A 167 7.22 12.86 -24.61
CA VAL A 167 7.47 13.12 -26.03
C VAL A 167 7.95 14.55 -26.25
N GLU A 168 7.30 15.53 -25.64
CA GLU A 168 7.69 16.95 -25.71
C GLU A 168 9.12 17.19 -25.19
N ALA A 169 9.52 16.48 -24.14
CA ALA A 169 10.87 16.56 -23.59
C ALA A 169 11.94 15.85 -24.45
N GLY A 170 11.54 15.08 -25.46
CA GLY A 170 12.45 14.30 -26.33
C GLY A 170 13.18 13.17 -25.61
N GLY A 171 12.67 12.68 -24.47
CA GLY A 171 13.25 11.62 -23.67
C GLY A 171 12.75 11.62 -22.23
N TYR A 172 13.48 10.99 -21.32
CA TYR A 172 13.11 10.92 -19.92
C TYR A 172 13.13 12.31 -19.25
N PRO A 173 11.98 12.89 -18.92
CA PRO A 173 11.88 14.29 -18.54
C PRO A 173 12.13 14.56 -17.06
N VAL A 174 12.20 13.50 -16.22
CA VAL A 174 12.52 13.65 -14.80
C VAL A 174 14.03 13.76 -14.65
N LYS A 175 14.50 14.97 -14.32
CA LYS A 175 15.92 15.20 -14.05
C LYS A 175 16.33 14.43 -12.81
N ASN A 176 17.55 13.88 -12.83
CA ASN A 176 18.14 13.27 -11.64
C ASN A 176 18.22 14.32 -10.52
N TYR A 177 17.52 14.05 -9.43
CA TYR A 177 17.57 14.85 -8.24
C TYR A 177 18.66 14.32 -7.30
#